data_524669e37e6a4098b1c10efcd46b8b50
#
_entry.id   524669e37e6a4098b1c10efcd46b8b50
#
_cell.length_a   1.000
_cell.length_b   1.000
_cell.length_c   1.000
_cell.angle_alpha   90.00
_cell.angle_beta   90.00
_cell.angle_gamma   90.00
#
_symmetry.space_group_name_H-M   'P 1'
#
loop_
_entity.id
_entity.type
_entity.pdbx_description
1 polymer ?
#
loop_
_entity_poly.entity_id
_entity_poly.type
_entity_poly.pdbx_seq_one_letter_code
_entity_poly.pdbx_strand_id
1 'polypeptide(L)'
;MAESENYKKGTEIRRKLMGEKYADAMNKSVYDDPMMKKFGDYAREAVFGMLWSRPGLDMKTRALICVISDTSQARWPELAIHLRMARNQGWTEDELSEALMHLCG
;
A
#
# COMPACT_ATOMS: atom_id res chain seq x y z
N MET A 1 -11.88 -3.43 19.08
CA MET A 1 -12.54 -2.34 18.33
C MET A 1 -13.57 -2.95 17.38
N ALA A 2 -14.77 -2.42 17.40
CA ALA A 2 -15.77 -2.85 16.43
C ALA A 2 -15.33 -2.48 15.01
N GLU A 3 -15.47 -3.40 14.07
CA GLU A 3 -15.08 -3.19 12.70
C GLU A 3 -16.07 -2.28 11.97
N SER A 4 -15.64 -1.09 11.64
CA SER A 4 -16.43 -0.14 10.84
C SER A 4 -16.50 -0.60 9.38
N GLU A 5 -17.41 0.02 8.62
CA GLU A 5 -17.48 -0.21 7.17
C GLU A 5 -16.17 0.19 6.49
N ASN A 6 -15.55 1.28 6.93
CA ASN A 6 -14.25 1.71 6.39
C ASN A 6 -13.15 0.69 6.71
N TYR A 7 -13.16 0.13 7.92
CA TYR A 7 -12.20 -0.90 8.30
C TYR A 7 -12.32 -2.14 7.41
N LYS A 8 -13.55 -2.61 7.19
CA LYS A 8 -13.81 -3.78 6.34
C LYS A 8 -13.36 -3.52 4.90
N LYS A 9 -13.73 -2.37 4.37
CA LYS A 9 -13.34 -1.93 3.02
C LYS A 9 -11.82 -1.83 2.91
N GLY A 10 -11.18 -1.24 3.90
CA GLY A 10 -9.71 -1.09 3.93
C GLY A 10 -8.98 -2.42 4.00
N THR A 11 -9.49 -3.36 4.77
CA THR A 11 -8.92 -4.70 4.84
C THR A 11 -8.95 -5.38 3.47
N GLU A 12 -10.06 -5.25 2.77
CA GLU A 12 -10.23 -5.82 1.44
C GLU A 12 -9.30 -5.18 0.41
N ILE A 13 -9.21 -3.85 0.41
CA ILE A 13 -8.31 -3.10 -0.48
C ILE A 13 -6.85 -3.47 -0.21
N ARG A 14 -6.46 -3.52 1.06
CA ARG A 14 -5.11 -3.89 1.46
C ARG A 14 -4.73 -5.28 0.94
N ARG A 15 -5.65 -6.24 1.03
CA ARG A 15 -5.41 -7.59 0.53
C ARG A 15 -5.23 -7.62 -0.99
N LYS A 16 -6.01 -6.84 -1.73
CA LYS A 16 -5.87 -6.72 -3.18
C LYS A 16 -4.53 -6.12 -3.57
N LEU A 17 -4.06 -5.11 -2.82
CA LEU A 17 -2.80 -4.44 -3.11
C LEU A 17 -1.59 -5.32 -2.78
N MET A 18 -1.61 -5.95 -1.62
CA MET A 18 -0.47 -6.73 -1.11
C MET A 18 -0.43 -8.18 -1.57
N GLY A 19 -1.60 -8.76 -1.88
CA GLY A 19 -1.76 -10.20 -2.07
C GLY A 19 -1.97 -10.90 -0.73
N GLU A 20 -2.76 -11.96 -0.72
CA GLU A 20 -3.17 -12.62 0.53
C GLU A 20 -2.00 -13.19 1.33
N LYS A 21 -1.08 -13.89 0.67
CA LYS A 21 0.07 -14.49 1.34
C LYS A 21 0.92 -13.45 2.05
N TYR A 22 1.21 -12.35 1.37
CA TYR A 22 2.04 -11.29 1.93
C TYR A 22 1.32 -10.56 3.06
N ALA A 23 0.02 -10.28 2.89
CA ALA A 23 -0.80 -9.66 3.93
C ALA A 23 -0.84 -10.53 5.19
N ASP A 24 -1.04 -11.85 5.04
CA ASP A 24 -1.05 -12.78 6.16
C ASP A 24 0.30 -12.85 6.85
N ALA A 25 1.40 -12.88 6.09
CA ALA A 25 2.75 -12.89 6.65
C ALA A 25 3.03 -11.61 7.44
N MET A 26 2.62 -10.45 6.93
CA MET A 26 2.76 -9.16 7.62
C MET A 26 1.95 -9.12 8.91
N ASN A 27 0.73 -9.67 8.89
CA ASN A 27 -0.11 -9.72 10.08
C ASN A 27 0.53 -10.55 11.20
N LYS A 28 1.25 -11.62 10.84
CA LYS A 28 1.91 -12.48 11.81
C LYS A 28 3.25 -11.92 12.30
N SER A 29 4.02 -11.27 11.44
CA SER A 29 5.39 -10.86 11.76
C SER A 29 5.51 -9.41 12.22
N VAL A 30 4.74 -8.50 11.66
CA VAL A 30 4.84 -7.07 11.93
C VAL A 30 3.70 -6.59 12.82
N TYR A 31 2.46 -6.95 12.48
CA TYR A 31 1.27 -6.44 13.16
C TYR A 31 0.83 -7.30 14.34
N ASP A 32 1.64 -8.27 14.75
CA ASP A 32 1.43 -9.03 15.98
C ASP A 32 1.83 -8.22 17.22
N ASP A 33 2.75 -7.29 17.07
CA ASP A 33 3.15 -6.38 18.12
C ASP A 33 2.00 -5.43 18.50
N PRO A 34 1.73 -5.20 19.81
CA PRO A 34 0.58 -4.37 20.24
C PRO A 34 0.56 -2.97 19.66
N MET A 35 1.72 -2.30 19.56
CA MET A 35 1.79 -0.97 18.97
C MET A 35 1.51 -1.00 17.47
N MET A 36 2.13 -1.94 16.77
CA MET A 36 1.94 -2.08 15.32
C MET A 36 0.53 -2.53 14.98
N LYS A 37 -0.11 -3.27 15.86
CA LYS A 37 -1.51 -3.64 15.68
C LYS A 37 -2.43 -2.42 15.69
N LYS A 38 -2.21 -1.49 16.62
CA LYS A 38 -2.96 -0.23 16.66
C LYS A 38 -2.75 0.58 15.40
N PHE A 39 -1.51 0.69 14.95
CA PHE A 39 -1.18 1.38 13.72
C PHE A 39 -1.84 0.70 12.52
N GLY A 40 -1.77 -0.62 12.45
CA GLY A 40 -2.38 -1.39 11.37
C GLY A 40 -3.90 -1.23 11.31
N ASP A 41 -4.56 -1.21 12.47
CA ASP A 41 -6.01 -0.98 12.54
C ASP A 41 -6.37 0.43 12.04
N TYR A 42 -5.61 1.43 12.46
CA TYR A 42 -5.81 2.80 11.98
C TYR A 42 -5.57 2.90 10.46
N ALA A 43 -4.51 2.29 9.97
CA ALA A 43 -4.20 2.30 8.55
C ALA A 43 -5.30 1.64 7.71
N ARG A 44 -5.87 0.53 8.18
CA ARG A 44 -6.98 -0.12 7.49
C ARG A 44 -8.20 0.78 7.42
N GLU A 45 -8.50 1.48 8.51
CA GLU A 45 -9.65 2.38 8.55
C GLU A 45 -9.43 3.63 7.70
N ALA A 46 -8.37 4.37 7.97
CA ALA A 46 -8.14 5.69 7.41
C ALA A 46 -7.43 5.64 6.06
N VAL A 47 -6.31 4.93 5.96
CA VAL A 47 -5.50 4.93 4.73
C VAL A 47 -6.16 4.10 3.65
N PHE A 48 -6.40 2.82 3.91
CA PHE A 48 -6.98 1.94 2.89
C PHE A 48 -8.49 2.12 2.77
N GLY A 49 -9.19 2.26 3.89
CA GLY A 49 -10.65 2.38 3.89
C GLY A 49 -11.16 3.72 3.41
N MET A 50 -10.54 4.82 3.83
CA MET A 50 -11.00 6.17 3.50
C MET A 50 -10.25 6.79 2.32
N LEU A 51 -8.94 6.66 2.26
CA LEU A 51 -8.14 7.31 1.23
C LEU A 51 -8.09 6.51 -0.07
N TRP A 52 -7.64 5.26 -0.01
CA TRP A 52 -7.47 4.44 -1.20
C TRP A 52 -8.79 4.08 -1.90
N SER A 53 -9.91 4.17 -1.20
CA SER A 53 -11.23 3.91 -1.76
C SER A 53 -11.84 5.11 -2.49
N ARG A 54 -11.19 6.28 -2.44
CA ARG A 54 -11.73 7.47 -3.09
C ARG A 54 -11.77 7.30 -4.60
N PRO A 55 -12.85 7.77 -5.27
CA PRO A 55 -13.03 7.54 -6.71
C PRO A 55 -12.19 8.46 -7.61
N GLY A 56 -11.46 9.43 -7.04
CA GLY A 56 -10.73 10.43 -7.83
C GLY A 56 -9.56 9.88 -8.63
N LEU A 57 -8.94 8.79 -8.18
CA LEU A 57 -7.87 8.09 -8.89
C LEU A 57 -8.04 6.59 -8.68
N ASP A 58 -7.63 5.79 -9.64
CA ASP A 58 -7.65 4.34 -9.47
C ASP A 58 -6.50 3.85 -8.57
N MET A 59 -6.58 2.60 -8.14
CA MET A 59 -5.57 2.02 -7.26
C MET A 59 -4.21 1.88 -7.95
N LYS A 60 -4.20 1.62 -9.25
CA LYS A 60 -2.96 1.49 -10.02
C LYS A 60 -2.18 2.79 -10.01
N THR A 61 -2.84 3.91 -10.25
CA THR A 61 -2.23 5.24 -10.21
C THR A 61 -1.77 5.61 -8.80
N ARG A 62 -2.58 5.30 -7.78
CA ARG A 62 -2.22 5.56 -6.37
C ARG A 62 -0.95 4.82 -5.98
N ALA A 63 -0.81 3.57 -6.42
CA ALA A 63 0.39 2.78 -6.15
C ALA A 63 1.64 3.43 -6.76
N LEU A 64 1.54 3.94 -7.99
CA LEU A 64 2.65 4.64 -8.62
C LEU A 64 3.03 5.91 -7.86
N ILE A 65 2.04 6.68 -7.41
CA ILE A 65 2.29 7.87 -6.60
C ILE A 65 3.11 7.52 -5.36
N CYS A 66 2.77 6.44 -4.68
CA CYS A 66 3.52 5.98 -3.50
C CYS A 66 4.97 5.62 -3.85
N VAL A 67 5.17 4.90 -4.96
CA VAL A 67 6.53 4.54 -5.43
C VAL A 67 7.37 5.80 -5.67
N ILE A 68 6.82 6.79 -6.36
CA ILE A 68 7.50 8.03 -6.66
C ILE A 68 7.82 8.82 -5.39
N SER A 69 6.84 8.93 -4.50
CA SER A 69 7.02 9.64 -3.22
C SER A 69 8.10 9.00 -2.36
N ASP A 70 8.06 7.67 -2.23
CA ASP A 70 9.05 6.94 -1.41
C ASP A 70 10.46 7.10 -1.96
N THR A 71 10.61 7.01 -3.28
CA THR A 71 11.92 7.15 -3.93
C THR A 71 12.46 8.55 -3.72
N SER A 72 11.63 9.57 -3.89
CA SER A 72 12.03 10.98 -3.73
C SER A 72 12.44 11.31 -2.30
N GLN A 73 11.87 10.62 -1.32
CA GLN A 73 12.13 10.83 0.10
C GLN A 73 13.08 9.81 0.71
N ALA A 74 13.66 8.93 -0.09
CA ALA A 74 14.57 7.86 0.36
C ALA A 74 13.94 6.94 1.42
N ARG A 75 12.66 6.63 1.27
CA ARG A 75 11.94 5.71 2.18
C ARG A 75 12.04 4.29 1.66
N TRP A 76 13.20 3.68 1.81
CA TRP A 76 13.49 2.39 1.19
C TRP A 76 12.61 1.23 1.66
N PRO A 77 12.32 1.05 2.98
CA PRO A 77 11.42 -0.03 3.42
C PRO A 77 10.01 0.11 2.84
N GLU A 78 9.46 1.32 2.81
CA GLU A 78 8.13 1.59 2.27
C GLU A 78 8.13 1.42 0.76
N LEU A 79 9.22 1.80 0.09
CA LEU A 79 9.36 1.62 -1.36
C LEU A 79 9.21 0.15 -1.75
N ALA A 80 9.83 -0.76 -1.02
CA ALA A 80 9.73 -2.19 -1.30
C ALA A 80 8.28 -2.66 -1.26
N ILE A 81 7.52 -2.20 -0.26
CA ILE A 81 6.10 -2.54 -0.11
C ILE A 81 5.28 -1.96 -1.27
N HIS A 82 5.50 -0.69 -1.58
CA HIS A 82 4.72 0.00 -2.63
C HIS A 82 5.09 -0.48 -4.04
N LEU A 83 6.32 -0.93 -4.28
CA LEU A 83 6.68 -1.59 -5.53
C LEU A 83 5.89 -2.89 -5.70
N ARG A 84 5.73 -3.66 -4.63
CA ARG A 84 4.91 -4.88 -4.66
C ARG A 84 3.46 -4.53 -5.00
N MET A 85 2.90 -3.52 -4.34
CA MET A 85 1.54 -3.06 -4.64
C MET A 85 1.40 -2.64 -6.09
N ALA A 86 2.35 -1.88 -6.62
CA ALA A 86 2.34 -1.40 -8.00
C ALA A 86 2.37 -2.58 -8.99
N ARG A 87 3.21 -3.58 -8.73
CA ARG A 87 3.26 -4.80 -9.56
C ARG A 87 1.92 -5.54 -9.50
N ASN A 88 1.33 -5.67 -8.33
CA ASN A 88 0.03 -6.34 -8.17
C ASN A 88 -1.09 -5.59 -8.90
N GLN A 89 -0.96 -4.28 -9.07
CA GLN A 89 -1.94 -3.48 -9.81
C GLN A 89 -1.68 -3.45 -11.32
N GLY A 90 -0.64 -4.13 -11.79
CA GLY A 90 -0.39 -4.31 -13.21
C GLY A 90 0.70 -3.43 -13.82
N TRP A 91 1.42 -2.64 -13.03
CA TRP A 91 2.61 -1.96 -13.53
C TRP A 91 3.70 -2.98 -13.84
N THR A 92 4.29 -2.89 -15.01
CA THR A 92 5.42 -3.77 -15.39
C THR A 92 6.72 -3.24 -14.79
N GLU A 93 7.73 -4.12 -14.72
CA GLU A 93 9.06 -3.70 -14.28
C GLU A 93 9.63 -2.63 -15.19
N ASP A 94 9.43 -2.75 -16.51
CA ASP A 94 9.89 -1.76 -17.47
C ASP A 94 9.23 -0.40 -17.24
N GLU A 95 7.92 -0.39 -17.01
CA GLU A 95 7.19 0.86 -16.73
C GLU A 95 7.66 1.51 -15.44
N LEU A 96 7.88 0.72 -14.39
CA LEU A 96 8.37 1.24 -13.12
C LEU A 96 9.80 1.77 -13.25
N SER A 97 10.65 1.08 -14.01
CA SER A 97 12.01 1.55 -14.32
C SER A 97 11.97 2.89 -15.03
N GLU A 98 11.11 3.05 -16.04
CA GLU A 98 10.93 4.32 -16.74
C GLU A 98 10.49 5.44 -15.79
N ALA A 99 9.51 5.15 -14.93
CA ALA A 99 9.03 6.14 -13.97
C ALA A 99 10.14 6.61 -13.03
N LEU A 100 10.96 5.68 -12.53
CA LEU A 100 12.07 6.00 -11.64
C LEU A 100 13.16 6.78 -12.38
N MET A 101 13.47 6.40 -13.63
CA MET A 101 14.42 7.14 -14.47
C MET A 101 13.97 8.57 -14.69
N HIS A 102 12.67 8.80 -14.85
CA HIS A 102 12.14 10.14 -15.06
C HIS A 102 12.42 11.08 -13.89
N LEU A 103 12.62 10.54 -12.69
CA LEU A 103 12.98 11.35 -11.52
C LEU A 103 14.36 12.03 -11.66
N CYS A 104 15.20 11.55 -12.57
CA CYS A 104 16.50 12.20 -12.86
C CYS A 104 16.33 13.55 -13.56
N GLY A 105 15.19 13.78 -14.15
CA GLY A 105 14.89 15.04 -14.83
C GLY A 105 14.19 16.06 -13.99
#